data_156de1adeb8ec5ec1c0ee9c6a7fb6f4b
#
_entry.id   156de1adeb8ec5ec1c0ee9c6a7fb6f4b
#
_cell.length_a   1.000
_cell.length_b   1.000
_cell.length_c   1.000
_cell.angle_alpha   90.00
_cell.angle_beta   90.00
_cell.angle_gamma   90.00
#
_symmetry.space_group_name_H-M   'P 1'
#
loop_
_entity.id
_entity.type
_entity.pdbx_description
1 polymer ?
#
loop_
_entity_poly.entity_id
_entity_poly.type
_entity_poly.pdbx_seq_one_letter_code
_entity_poly.pdbx_strand_id
1 'polypeptide(L)'
;HESLFDDFESLPRDIKVNRSENRSRSENQSNRYSWMMGIMRRLNEKGTTLALNILNSDSWGDNESFSLSKTTYFRLEDKLGNDSVLFRNQYLKSPQKNNSWRVGITFAQPIGKKMHFRVAYNWDTNYERDNRDTYELSSLTKSEVFGELPPDYEAGYVDSLSNRSHSRTNGHNLDVGLNYSDDTWMFNASLGMTPQKRAIERKMGKLYADTTMH
;
A
#
# COMPACT_ATOMS: atom_id res chain seq x y z
N HIS A 1 -5.43 22.49 -24.55
CA HIS A 1 -5.23 22.93 -23.15
C HIS A 1 -4.69 24.35 -23.04
N GLU A 2 -3.93 24.85 -24.02
CA GLU A 2 -3.40 26.23 -24.05
C GLU A 2 -4.49 27.29 -24.16
N SER A 3 -5.55 27.04 -24.93
CA SER A 3 -6.63 28.02 -25.15
C SER A 3 -7.39 28.43 -23.88
N LEU A 4 -7.57 27.50 -22.93
CA LEU A 4 -8.25 27.78 -21.66
C LEU A 4 -7.42 28.66 -20.70
N PHE A 5 -6.08 28.62 -20.82
CA PHE A 5 -5.18 29.48 -20.05
C PHE A 5 -5.15 30.90 -20.58
N ASP A 6 -5.14 31.06 -21.89
CA ASP A 6 -5.16 32.37 -22.55
C ASP A 6 -6.49 33.08 -22.28
N ASP A 7 -7.62 32.36 -22.30
CA ASP A 7 -8.94 32.89 -21.95
C ASP A 7 -8.98 33.36 -20.49
N PHE A 8 -8.37 32.60 -19.55
CA PHE A 8 -8.33 32.98 -18.14
C PHE A 8 -7.48 34.25 -17.90
N GLU A 9 -6.35 34.39 -18.55
CA GLU A 9 -5.50 35.58 -18.43
C GLU A 9 -6.17 36.83 -18.96
N SER A 10 -7.02 36.72 -19.99
CA SER A 10 -7.77 37.82 -20.59
C SER A 10 -8.98 38.28 -19.77
N LEU A 11 -9.45 37.47 -18.77
CA LEU A 11 -10.60 37.82 -17.94
C LEU A 11 -10.33 39.02 -17.03
N PRO A 12 -11.30 39.91 -16.78
CA PRO A 12 -11.21 40.96 -15.78
C PRO A 12 -10.91 40.39 -14.38
N ARG A 13 -10.13 41.15 -13.58
CA ARG A 13 -9.70 40.71 -12.24
C ARG A 13 -10.85 40.40 -11.30
N ASP A 14 -11.96 41.12 -11.39
CA ASP A 14 -13.17 40.97 -10.59
C ASP A 14 -13.90 39.63 -10.83
N ILE A 15 -13.67 39.01 -11.98
CA ILE A 15 -14.23 37.69 -12.34
C ILE A 15 -13.31 36.55 -11.90
N LYS A 16 -11.99 36.80 -11.82
CA LYS A 16 -11.00 35.82 -11.37
C LYS A 16 -11.18 35.48 -9.90
N VAL A 17 -11.27 34.18 -9.55
CA VAL A 17 -11.37 33.73 -8.16
C VAL A 17 -9.99 33.30 -7.64
N ASN A 18 -9.40 32.32 -8.28
CA ASN A 18 -8.06 31.84 -7.95
C ASN A 18 -7.37 31.23 -9.17
N ARG A 19 -6.05 31.10 -9.08
CA ARG A 19 -5.21 30.36 -10.00
C ARG A 19 -4.31 29.43 -9.18
N SER A 20 -4.26 28.16 -9.53
CA SER A 20 -3.38 27.19 -8.88
C SER A 20 -2.39 26.60 -9.88
N GLU A 21 -1.12 26.66 -9.53
CA GLU A 21 -0.01 26.05 -10.25
C GLU A 21 0.57 24.94 -9.38
N ASN A 22 0.62 23.72 -9.91
CA ASN A 22 1.10 22.56 -9.18
C ASN A 22 2.21 21.87 -9.98
N ARG A 23 3.29 21.52 -9.29
CA ARG A 23 4.37 20.70 -9.82
C ARG A 23 4.59 19.55 -8.86
N SER A 24 4.75 18.35 -9.38
CA SER A 24 5.08 17.16 -8.58
C SER A 24 6.14 16.31 -9.26
N ARG A 25 7.05 15.76 -8.47
CA ARG A 25 8.03 14.76 -8.88
C ARG A 25 8.00 13.65 -7.84
N SER A 26 7.93 12.40 -8.30
CA SER A 26 7.98 11.23 -7.41
C SER A 26 9.02 10.26 -7.93
N GLU A 27 9.78 9.69 -7.00
CA GLU A 27 10.73 8.62 -7.23
C GLU A 27 10.39 7.46 -6.31
N ASN A 28 10.24 6.28 -6.87
CA ASN A 28 9.90 5.08 -6.12
C ASN A 28 10.97 4.02 -6.36
N GLN A 29 11.58 3.56 -5.29
CA GLN A 29 12.51 2.44 -5.29
C GLN A 29 11.94 1.31 -4.45
N SER A 30 11.78 0.13 -5.04
CA SER A 30 11.28 -1.04 -4.32
C SER A 30 12.09 -2.28 -4.64
N ASN A 31 12.29 -3.09 -3.60
CA ASN A 31 12.97 -4.37 -3.69
C ASN A 31 12.02 -5.45 -3.15
N ARG A 32 12.06 -6.63 -3.78
CA ARG A 32 11.29 -7.79 -3.32
C ARG A 32 12.16 -9.03 -3.37
N TYR A 33 12.09 -9.80 -2.32
CA TYR A 33 12.68 -11.13 -2.20
C TYR A 33 11.59 -12.12 -1.83
N SER A 34 11.56 -13.27 -2.48
CA SER A 34 10.62 -14.33 -2.13
C SER A 34 11.26 -15.71 -2.35
N TRP A 35 10.89 -16.63 -1.48
CA TRP A 35 11.28 -18.02 -1.62
C TRP A 35 10.14 -18.95 -1.24
N MET A 36 10.16 -20.15 -1.81
CA MET A 36 9.19 -21.19 -1.55
C MET A 36 9.90 -22.52 -1.34
N MET A 37 9.45 -23.27 -0.36
CA MET A 37 9.88 -24.63 -0.11
C MET A 37 8.64 -25.52 -0.05
N GLY A 38 8.69 -26.66 -0.75
CA GLY A 38 7.65 -27.66 -0.72
C GLY A 38 8.22 -29.05 -0.49
N ILE A 39 7.58 -29.80 0.39
CA ILE A 39 7.88 -31.21 0.65
C ILE A 39 6.60 -31.99 0.48
N MET A 40 6.62 -33.04 -0.31
CA MET A 40 5.49 -33.96 -0.46
C MET A 40 5.96 -35.39 -0.20
N ARG A 41 5.19 -36.10 0.60
CA ARG A 41 5.44 -37.51 0.91
C ARG A 41 4.23 -38.35 0.56
N ARG A 42 4.44 -39.42 -0.16
CA ARG A 42 3.48 -40.49 -0.35
C ARG A 42 3.44 -41.36 0.89
N LEU A 43 2.28 -41.53 1.51
CA LEU A 43 2.11 -42.22 2.79
C LEU A 43 1.84 -43.72 2.64
N ASN A 44 1.26 -44.12 1.49
CA ASN A 44 0.92 -45.51 1.25
C ASN A 44 0.89 -45.84 -0.28
N GLU A 45 0.78 -47.10 -0.61
CA GLU A 45 0.70 -47.58 -1.98
C GLU A 45 -0.57 -47.14 -2.73
N LYS A 46 -1.63 -46.82 -2.00
CA LYS A 46 -2.90 -46.30 -2.57
C LYS A 46 -2.78 -44.89 -3.08
N GLY A 47 -1.64 -44.20 -2.84
CA GLY A 47 -1.36 -42.89 -3.37
C GLY A 47 -1.81 -41.74 -2.43
N THR A 48 -2.07 -42.03 -1.17
CA THR A 48 -2.30 -40.99 -0.17
C THR A 48 -1.07 -40.13 -0.02
N THR A 49 -1.21 -38.82 -0.06
CA THR A 49 -0.11 -37.87 0.03
C THR A 49 -0.31 -36.84 1.13
N LEU A 50 0.78 -36.43 1.72
CA LEU A 50 0.86 -35.30 2.62
C LEU A 50 1.89 -34.31 2.05
N ALA A 51 1.50 -33.07 1.87
CA ALA A 51 2.37 -32.00 1.39
C ALA A 51 2.45 -30.88 2.42
N LEU A 52 3.64 -30.33 2.59
CA LEU A 52 3.92 -29.12 3.35
C LEU A 52 4.51 -28.09 2.39
N ASN A 53 3.96 -26.90 2.37
CA ASN A 53 4.44 -25.78 1.60
C ASN A 53 4.71 -24.59 2.52
N ILE A 54 5.86 -23.97 2.36
CA ILE A 54 6.24 -22.75 3.08
C ILE A 54 6.61 -21.70 2.04
N LEU A 55 5.99 -20.56 2.13
CA LEU A 55 6.26 -19.40 1.28
C LEU A 55 6.58 -18.20 2.19
N ASN A 56 7.62 -17.49 1.85
CA ASN A 56 7.93 -16.18 2.42
C ASN A 56 8.12 -15.16 1.30
N SER A 57 7.67 -13.94 1.54
CA SER A 57 7.94 -12.80 0.69
C SER A 57 8.21 -11.59 1.54
N ASP A 58 9.36 -10.98 1.32
CA ASP A 58 9.78 -9.71 1.89
C ASP A 58 9.84 -8.66 0.80
N SER A 59 9.30 -7.49 1.05
CA SER A 59 9.47 -6.31 0.21
C SER A 59 9.71 -5.08 1.05
N TRP A 60 10.56 -4.21 0.56
CA TRP A 60 10.85 -2.92 1.15
C TRP A 60 11.12 -1.90 0.07
N GLY A 61 10.82 -0.68 0.34
CA GLY A 61 11.03 0.40 -0.59
C GLY A 61 10.87 1.75 0.07
N ASP A 62 11.37 2.75 -0.63
CA ASP A 62 11.20 4.15 -0.32
C ASP A 62 10.51 4.83 -1.49
N ASN A 63 9.50 5.61 -1.18
CA ASN A 63 8.88 6.52 -2.11
C ASN A 63 9.15 7.95 -1.65
N GLU A 64 9.82 8.71 -2.48
CA GLU A 64 10.12 10.11 -2.24
C GLU A 64 9.35 10.96 -3.23
N SER A 65 8.72 12.01 -2.75
CA SER A 65 8.00 12.93 -3.63
C SER A 65 8.16 14.38 -3.20
N PHE A 66 8.32 15.23 -4.21
CA PHE A 66 8.30 16.69 -4.09
C PHE A 66 6.98 17.21 -4.63
N SER A 67 6.35 18.12 -3.91
CA SER A 67 5.11 18.77 -4.31
C SER A 67 5.22 20.25 -4.06
N LEU A 68 5.13 21.03 -5.13
CA LEU A 68 5.11 22.48 -5.09
C LEU A 68 3.75 22.96 -5.58
N SER A 69 3.07 23.74 -4.75
CA SER A 69 1.77 24.34 -5.07
C SER A 69 1.81 25.83 -4.78
N LYS A 70 1.39 26.61 -5.76
CA LYS A 70 1.20 28.06 -5.64
C LYS A 70 -0.22 28.40 -6.02
N THR A 71 -1.01 28.90 -5.06
CA THR A 71 -2.38 29.33 -5.32
C THR A 71 -2.47 30.83 -5.09
N THR A 72 -2.85 31.55 -6.12
CA THR A 72 -3.07 33.01 -6.11
C THR A 72 -4.56 33.27 -5.98
N TYR A 73 -4.97 34.03 -5.00
CA TYR A 73 -6.36 34.43 -4.73
C TYR A 73 -6.55 35.88 -5.15
N PHE A 74 -7.26 36.12 -6.24
CA PHE A 74 -7.47 37.46 -6.80
C PHE A 74 -8.48 38.32 -6.04
N ARG A 75 -9.27 37.70 -5.15
CA ARG A 75 -10.28 38.39 -4.34
C ARG A 75 -9.85 38.58 -2.88
N LEU A 76 -8.68 38.07 -2.53
CA LEU A 76 -8.11 38.23 -1.18
C LEU A 76 -6.82 39.05 -1.34
N GLU A 77 -6.73 40.14 -0.60
CA GLU A 77 -5.54 40.99 -0.58
C GLU A 77 -4.69 40.65 0.66
N ASP A 78 -3.37 40.72 0.48
CA ASP A 78 -2.42 40.65 1.56
C ASP A 78 -2.39 42.01 2.32
N LYS A 79 -1.53 42.11 3.35
CA LYS A 79 -1.38 43.35 4.15
C LYS A 79 -0.85 44.54 3.35
N LEU A 80 -0.37 44.32 2.14
CA LEU A 80 0.18 45.32 1.23
C LEU A 80 -0.76 45.67 0.07
N GLY A 81 -1.96 45.06 0.03
CA GLY A 81 -2.93 45.27 -1.04
C GLY A 81 -2.66 44.48 -2.32
N ASN A 82 -1.76 43.50 -2.29
CA ASN A 82 -1.52 42.58 -3.41
C ASN A 82 -2.40 41.34 -3.31
N ASP A 83 -2.51 40.58 -4.41
CA ASP A 83 -3.20 39.29 -4.40
C ASP A 83 -2.58 38.35 -3.38
N SER A 84 -3.42 37.73 -2.54
CA SER A 84 -2.96 36.77 -1.56
C SER A 84 -2.44 35.51 -2.23
N VAL A 85 -1.22 35.10 -1.91
CA VAL A 85 -0.57 33.91 -2.48
C VAL A 85 -0.33 32.89 -1.37
N LEU A 86 -0.91 31.71 -1.54
CA LEU A 86 -0.57 30.55 -0.73
C LEU A 86 0.49 29.73 -1.49
N PHE A 87 1.67 29.69 -0.91
CA PHE A 87 2.79 28.90 -1.44
C PHE A 87 3.06 27.73 -0.50
N ARG A 88 3.17 26.53 -1.07
CA ARG A 88 3.49 25.30 -0.34
C ARG A 88 4.51 24.50 -1.12
N ASN A 89 5.63 24.19 -0.49
CA ASN A 89 6.67 23.33 -1.03
C ASN A 89 6.94 22.20 -0.05
N GLN A 90 6.58 20.98 -0.42
CA GLN A 90 6.61 19.83 0.46
C GLN A 90 7.50 18.74 -0.11
N TYR A 91 8.26 18.11 0.77
CA TYR A 91 8.92 16.84 0.55
C TYR A 91 8.25 15.77 1.39
N LEU A 92 7.96 14.63 0.76
CA LEU A 92 7.36 13.47 1.40
C LEU A 92 8.31 12.29 1.25
N LYS A 93 8.56 11.62 2.36
CA LYS A 93 9.31 10.37 2.41
C LYS A 93 8.41 9.27 2.96
N SER A 94 8.22 8.19 2.20
CA SER A 94 7.31 7.12 2.55
C SER A 94 8.01 5.75 2.49
N PRO A 95 8.81 5.40 3.54
CA PRO A 95 9.39 4.08 3.64
C PRO A 95 8.32 3.03 3.90
N GLN A 96 8.34 1.97 3.09
CA GLN A 96 7.40 0.87 3.16
C GLN A 96 8.14 -0.44 3.41
N LYS A 97 7.56 -1.31 4.23
CA LYS A 97 8.04 -2.66 4.44
C LYS A 97 6.86 -3.62 4.56
N ASN A 98 6.94 -4.71 3.83
CA ASN A 98 5.96 -5.78 3.88
C ASN A 98 6.70 -7.13 4.04
N ASN A 99 6.28 -7.92 5.01
CA ASN A 99 6.74 -9.28 5.23
C ASN A 99 5.55 -10.21 5.32
N SER A 100 5.51 -11.22 4.46
CA SER A 100 4.42 -12.20 4.44
C SER A 100 4.96 -13.63 4.54
N TRP A 101 4.24 -14.45 5.30
CA TRP A 101 4.48 -15.87 5.43
C TRP A 101 3.21 -16.63 5.13
N ARG A 102 3.35 -17.74 4.42
CA ARG A 102 2.29 -18.72 4.26
C ARG A 102 2.84 -20.10 4.54
N VAL A 103 2.17 -20.84 5.39
CA VAL A 103 2.45 -22.24 5.69
C VAL A 103 1.20 -23.04 5.37
N GLY A 104 1.33 -24.00 4.46
CA GLY A 104 0.22 -24.83 4.01
C GLY A 104 0.50 -26.30 4.21
N ILE A 105 -0.49 -27.04 4.71
CA ILE A 105 -0.49 -28.49 4.80
C ILE A 105 -1.64 -29.00 3.93
N THR A 106 -1.36 -29.92 3.04
CA THR A 106 -2.37 -30.57 2.19
C THR A 106 -2.29 -32.06 2.34
N PHE A 107 -3.43 -32.66 2.71
CA PHE A 107 -3.65 -34.09 2.68
C PHE A 107 -4.50 -34.44 1.47
N ALA A 108 -4.09 -35.41 0.68
CA ALA A 108 -4.87 -35.89 -0.46
C ALA A 108 -4.96 -37.43 -0.43
N GLN A 109 -6.18 -37.92 -0.57
CA GLN A 109 -6.52 -39.34 -0.51
C GLN A 109 -7.27 -39.75 -1.78
N PRO A 110 -6.69 -40.60 -2.63
CA PRO A 110 -7.44 -41.26 -3.71
C PRO A 110 -8.50 -42.20 -3.14
N ILE A 111 -9.71 -42.11 -3.68
CA ILE A 111 -10.85 -43.00 -3.35
C ILE A 111 -11.19 -43.78 -4.61
N GLY A 112 -10.68 -45.01 -4.71
CA GLY A 112 -10.76 -45.80 -5.94
C GLY A 112 -9.92 -45.20 -7.08
N LYS A 113 -10.40 -45.35 -8.32
CA LYS A 113 -9.66 -44.91 -9.52
C LYS A 113 -10.07 -43.52 -10.03
N LYS A 114 -11.24 -43.04 -9.62
CA LYS A 114 -11.88 -41.85 -10.22
C LYS A 114 -12.11 -40.71 -9.25
N MET A 115 -11.95 -40.92 -7.95
CA MET A 115 -12.22 -39.91 -6.93
C MET A 115 -10.98 -39.55 -6.14
N HIS A 116 -10.87 -38.26 -5.75
CA HIS A 116 -9.81 -37.74 -4.89
C HIS A 116 -10.44 -36.85 -3.83
N PHE A 117 -10.18 -37.17 -2.58
CA PHE A 117 -10.51 -36.34 -1.45
C PHE A 117 -9.30 -35.51 -1.04
N ARG A 118 -9.49 -34.21 -0.78
CA ARG A 118 -8.42 -33.30 -0.37
C ARG A 118 -8.85 -32.48 0.83
N VAL A 119 -7.95 -32.36 1.78
CA VAL A 119 -8.04 -31.38 2.87
C VAL A 119 -6.79 -30.51 2.81
N ALA A 120 -6.97 -29.21 2.76
CA ALA A 120 -5.87 -28.25 2.78
C ALA A 120 -6.11 -27.25 3.89
N TYR A 121 -5.08 -27.02 4.68
CA TYR A 121 -5.05 -25.96 5.68
C TYR A 121 -3.88 -25.03 5.36
N ASN A 122 -4.15 -23.73 5.30
CA ASN A 122 -3.13 -22.72 5.15
C ASN A 122 -3.25 -21.71 6.30
N TRP A 123 -2.12 -21.39 6.87
CA TRP A 123 -1.95 -20.24 7.75
C TRP A 123 -1.13 -19.20 7.02
N ASP A 124 -1.63 -17.96 6.99
CA ASP A 124 -0.93 -16.82 6.43
C ASP A 124 -0.85 -15.69 7.44
N THR A 125 0.30 -15.02 7.44
CA THR A 125 0.49 -13.80 8.20
C THR A 125 1.16 -12.77 7.31
N ASN A 126 0.70 -11.53 7.44
CA ASN A 126 1.25 -10.39 6.74
C ASN A 126 1.52 -9.28 7.74
N TYR A 127 2.74 -8.77 7.74
CA TYR A 127 3.15 -7.60 8.49
C TYR A 127 3.48 -6.49 7.50
N GLU A 128 2.78 -5.37 7.62
CA GLU A 128 2.94 -4.20 6.76
C GLU A 128 3.26 -2.98 7.61
N ARG A 129 4.28 -2.26 7.21
CA ARG A 129 4.66 -0.98 7.77
C ARG A 129 4.65 0.05 6.65
N ASP A 130 3.82 1.05 6.82
CA ASP A 130 3.67 2.16 5.88
C ASP A 130 3.81 3.46 6.68
N ASN A 131 4.94 4.12 6.51
CA ASN A 131 5.22 5.38 7.15
C ASN A 131 5.20 6.48 6.09
N ARG A 132 4.78 7.66 6.49
CA ARG A 132 4.83 8.85 5.68
C ARG A 132 5.32 10.01 6.53
N ASP A 133 6.49 10.50 6.23
CA ASP A 133 7.08 11.68 6.84
C ASP A 133 6.94 12.86 5.88
N THR A 134 6.37 13.95 6.34
CA THR A 134 6.11 15.16 5.53
C THR A 134 6.94 16.31 6.06
N TYR A 135 7.64 16.98 5.16
CA TYR A 135 8.49 18.13 5.45
C TYR A 135 8.01 19.33 4.65
N GLU A 136 7.81 20.45 5.31
CA GLU A 136 7.45 21.73 4.68
C GLU A 136 8.72 22.52 4.42
N LEU A 137 9.05 22.72 3.15
CA LEU A 137 10.29 23.36 2.72
C LEU A 137 10.14 24.86 2.45
N SER A 138 8.91 25.37 2.36
CA SER A 138 8.67 26.77 1.99
C SER A 138 9.23 27.78 2.97
N SER A 139 9.44 27.40 4.24
CA SER A 139 10.09 28.22 5.26
C SER A 139 11.61 28.13 5.27
N LEU A 140 12.18 27.08 4.68
CA LEU A 140 13.61 26.80 4.73
C LEU A 140 14.37 27.31 3.48
N THR A 141 13.68 27.34 2.34
CA THR A 141 14.28 27.76 1.07
C THR A 141 13.71 29.10 0.63
N LYS A 142 14.57 30.08 0.40
CA LYS A 142 14.21 31.33 -0.26
C LYS A 142 14.03 31.17 -1.77
N SER A 143 14.39 30.01 -2.31
CA SER A 143 14.34 29.73 -3.75
C SER A 143 13.15 28.85 -4.09
N GLU A 144 12.48 29.16 -5.17
CA GLU A 144 11.45 28.33 -5.80
C GLU A 144 12.07 27.08 -6.47
N VAL A 145 13.22 26.59 -5.97
CA VAL A 145 13.90 25.43 -6.54
C VAL A 145 13.10 24.19 -6.22
N PHE A 146 12.57 23.58 -7.25
CA PHE A 146 11.72 22.39 -7.16
C PHE A 146 12.56 21.13 -7.29
N GLY A 147 12.37 20.18 -6.34
CA GLY A 147 12.98 18.84 -6.43
C GLY A 147 14.40 18.75 -5.84
N GLU A 148 14.83 19.74 -5.07
CA GLU A 148 16.09 19.72 -4.32
C GLU A 148 15.82 19.78 -2.81
N LEU A 149 16.55 18.97 -2.04
CA LEU A 149 16.50 18.98 -0.58
C LEU A 149 17.54 19.96 -0.02
N PRO A 150 17.13 20.96 0.77
CA PRO A 150 18.07 21.77 1.53
C PRO A 150 18.74 20.91 2.62
N PRO A 151 19.98 21.23 3.03
CA PRO A 151 20.72 20.44 4.04
C PRO A 151 20.00 20.32 5.39
N ASP A 152 19.16 21.28 5.73
CA ASP A 152 18.41 21.40 6.97
C ASP A 152 16.91 21.02 6.82
N TYR A 153 16.55 20.25 5.78
CA TYR A 153 15.16 19.91 5.46
C TYR A 153 14.41 19.24 6.64
N GLU A 154 15.12 18.55 7.52
CA GLU A 154 14.54 17.90 8.69
C GLU A 154 13.89 18.90 9.67
N ALA A 155 14.35 20.14 9.70
CA ALA A 155 13.72 21.21 10.47
C ALA A 155 12.30 21.54 10.00
N GLY A 156 11.98 21.24 8.76
CA GLY A 156 10.64 21.38 8.19
C GLY A 156 9.67 20.23 8.49
N TYR A 157 10.02 19.28 9.36
CA TYR A 157 9.15 18.16 9.68
C TYR A 157 7.80 18.60 10.25
N VAL A 158 6.72 18.06 9.67
CA VAL A 158 5.34 18.38 10.05
C VAL A 158 4.65 17.15 10.60
N ASP A 159 4.62 17.03 11.92
CA ASP A 159 4.03 15.88 12.63
C ASP A 159 2.54 15.67 12.29
N SER A 160 1.76 16.75 12.16
CA SER A 160 0.33 16.67 11.84
C SER A 160 0.01 16.16 10.43
N LEU A 161 0.97 16.22 9.51
CA LEU A 161 0.86 15.73 8.13
C LEU A 161 1.58 14.38 7.94
N SER A 162 2.30 13.94 8.96
CA SER A 162 3.04 12.69 8.97
C SER A 162 2.19 11.57 9.57
N ASN A 163 2.36 10.36 9.03
CA ASN A 163 1.59 9.19 9.44
C ASN A 163 2.50 7.99 9.59
N ARG A 164 2.28 7.21 10.64
CA ARG A 164 2.92 5.92 10.86
C ARG A 164 1.84 4.87 11.00
N SER A 165 1.87 3.87 10.13
CA SER A 165 0.89 2.79 10.11
C SER A 165 1.58 1.45 10.17
N HIS A 166 1.19 0.64 11.13
CA HIS A 166 1.59 -0.74 11.25
C HIS A 166 0.34 -1.61 11.17
N SER A 167 0.37 -2.61 10.31
CA SER A 167 -0.74 -3.54 10.14
C SER A 167 -0.21 -4.96 10.25
N ARG A 168 -0.91 -5.80 11.01
CA ARG A 168 -0.66 -7.23 11.08
C ARG A 168 -1.94 -7.98 10.78
N THR A 169 -1.87 -8.83 9.77
CA THR A 169 -2.97 -9.72 9.39
C THR A 169 -2.57 -11.16 9.65
N ASN A 170 -3.44 -11.93 10.30
CA ASN A 170 -3.29 -13.37 10.44
C ASN A 170 -4.55 -14.02 9.85
N GLY A 171 -4.35 -14.93 8.90
CA GLY A 171 -5.40 -15.64 8.22
C GLY A 171 -5.27 -17.14 8.40
N HIS A 172 -6.39 -17.81 8.39
CA HIS A 172 -6.49 -19.26 8.36
C HIS A 172 -7.42 -19.64 7.22
N ASN A 173 -7.02 -20.60 6.41
CA ASN A 173 -7.84 -21.11 5.33
C ASN A 173 -7.90 -22.64 5.49
N LEU A 174 -9.09 -23.16 5.68
CA LEU A 174 -9.38 -24.58 5.64
C LEU A 174 -10.24 -24.87 4.41
N ASP A 175 -9.78 -25.76 3.56
CA ASP A 175 -10.49 -26.19 2.36
C ASP A 175 -10.63 -27.72 2.36
N VAL A 176 -11.83 -28.20 2.12
CA VAL A 176 -12.15 -29.62 1.97
C VAL A 176 -12.76 -29.80 0.59
N GLY A 177 -12.15 -30.64 -0.23
CA GLY A 177 -12.56 -30.85 -1.62
C GLY A 177 -12.72 -32.34 -1.98
N LEU A 178 -13.64 -32.58 -2.88
CA LEU A 178 -13.86 -33.86 -3.52
C LEU A 178 -13.83 -33.66 -5.03
N ASN A 179 -12.96 -34.38 -5.71
CA ASN A 179 -12.85 -34.37 -7.15
C ASN A 179 -13.19 -35.76 -7.71
N TYR A 180 -14.07 -35.79 -8.67
CA TYR A 180 -14.38 -36.98 -9.47
C TYR A 180 -14.01 -36.71 -10.92
N SER A 181 -13.34 -37.65 -11.57
CA SER A 181 -13.00 -37.55 -13.00
C SER A 181 -13.02 -38.93 -13.63
N ASP A 182 -13.76 -39.06 -14.73
CA ASP A 182 -13.67 -40.20 -15.66
C ASP A 182 -13.59 -39.71 -17.11
N ASP A 183 -13.70 -40.61 -18.05
CA ASP A 183 -13.54 -40.31 -19.49
C ASP A 183 -14.65 -39.40 -20.05
N THR A 184 -15.78 -39.26 -19.30
CA THR A 184 -16.97 -38.52 -19.75
C THR A 184 -17.31 -37.36 -18.81
N TRP A 185 -17.06 -37.49 -17.50
CA TRP A 185 -17.51 -36.56 -16.49
C TRP A 185 -16.37 -36.06 -15.57
N MET A 186 -16.38 -34.79 -15.31
CA MET A 186 -15.56 -34.18 -14.28
C MET A 186 -16.46 -33.43 -13.31
N PHE A 187 -16.38 -33.73 -12.02
CA PHE A 187 -17.11 -33.07 -10.96
C PHE A 187 -16.17 -32.64 -9.85
N ASN A 188 -16.29 -31.37 -9.42
CA ASN A 188 -15.52 -30.81 -8.32
C ASN A 188 -16.48 -30.17 -7.31
N ALA A 189 -16.35 -30.55 -6.05
CA ALA A 189 -17.03 -29.91 -4.95
C ALA A 189 -16.00 -29.50 -3.89
N SER A 190 -16.10 -28.30 -3.37
CA SER A 190 -15.26 -27.85 -2.27
C SER A 190 -16.04 -26.98 -1.29
N LEU A 191 -15.64 -27.06 -0.03
CA LEU A 191 -16.11 -26.20 1.05
C LEU A 191 -14.89 -25.59 1.72
N GLY A 192 -14.86 -24.25 1.81
CA GLY A 192 -13.77 -23.52 2.42
C GLY A 192 -14.25 -22.58 3.53
N MET A 193 -13.37 -22.39 4.52
CA MET A 193 -13.53 -21.41 5.59
C MET A 193 -12.25 -20.56 5.67
N THR A 194 -12.41 -19.23 5.74
CA THR A 194 -11.28 -18.28 5.74
C THR A 194 -11.40 -17.26 6.86
N PRO A 195 -11.34 -17.65 8.14
CA PRO A 195 -11.29 -16.68 9.22
C PRO A 195 -10.00 -15.87 9.17
N GLN A 196 -10.13 -14.55 9.36
CA GLN A 196 -9.04 -13.61 9.30
C GLN A 196 -9.13 -12.60 10.44
N LYS A 197 -8.00 -12.31 11.06
CA LYS A 197 -7.86 -11.26 12.06
C LYS A 197 -6.85 -10.22 11.59
N ARG A 198 -7.23 -8.95 11.62
CA ARG A 198 -6.38 -7.83 11.27
C ARG A 198 -6.27 -6.85 12.43
N ALA A 199 -5.06 -6.55 12.85
CA ALA A 199 -4.74 -5.50 13.80
C ALA A 199 -4.05 -4.34 13.06
N ILE A 200 -4.49 -3.12 13.28
CA ILE A 200 -3.94 -1.91 12.66
C ILE A 200 -3.67 -0.90 13.76
N GLU A 201 -2.42 -0.46 13.82
CA GLU A 201 -1.98 0.64 14.67
C GLU A 201 -1.64 1.84 13.77
N ARG A 202 -2.24 3.00 14.06
CA ARG A 202 -1.97 4.24 13.34
C ARG A 202 -1.63 5.35 14.31
N LYS A 203 -0.59 6.12 13.96
CA LYS A 203 -0.22 7.34 14.62
C LYS A 203 -0.12 8.46 13.61
N MET A 204 -0.89 9.53 13.80
CA MET A 204 -0.86 10.74 13.00
C MET A 204 -0.79 11.93 13.95
N GLY A 205 0.38 12.56 14.03
CA GLY A 205 0.64 13.59 15.01
C GLY A 205 0.41 13.10 16.44
N LYS A 206 -0.42 13.82 17.19
CA LYS A 206 -0.82 13.45 18.55
C LYS A 206 -1.95 12.43 18.61
N LEU A 207 -2.57 12.09 17.46
CA LEU A 207 -3.65 11.13 17.38
C LEU A 207 -3.08 9.71 17.27
N TYR A 208 -3.57 8.83 18.10
CA TYR A 208 -3.27 7.40 18.06
C TYR A 208 -4.57 6.63 17.92
N ALA A 209 -4.59 5.68 16.99
CA ALA A 209 -5.72 4.78 16.82
C ALA A 209 -5.20 3.33 16.74
N ASP A 210 -5.79 2.47 17.55
CA ASP A 210 -5.59 1.03 17.53
C ASP A 210 -6.93 0.37 17.21
N THR A 211 -6.95 -0.48 16.20
CA THR A 211 -8.17 -1.15 15.74
C THR A 211 -7.88 -2.60 15.42
N THR A 212 -8.66 -3.50 15.99
CA THR A 212 -8.63 -4.92 15.67
C THR A 212 -9.94 -5.33 14.99
N MET A 213 -9.85 -5.98 13.83
CA MET A 213 -10.96 -6.51 13.06
C MET A 213 -10.88 -8.06 13.03
N HIS A 214 -12.02 -8.70 13.11
CA HIS A 214 -12.18 -10.17 13.08
C HIS A 214 -12.95 -10.61 11.86
#